data_7cce1a483a11a44b8e058b993e65e5ce
#
_entry.id   7cce1a483a11a44b8e058b993e65e5ce
#
_cell.length_a   1.000
_cell.length_b   1.000
_cell.length_c   1.000
_cell.angle_alpha   90.00
_cell.angle_beta   90.00
_cell.angle_gamma   90.00
#
_symmetry.space_group_name_H-M   'P 1'
#
loop_
_entity.id
_entity.type
_entity.pdbx_description
1 polymer ?
#
loop_
_entity_poly.entity_id
_entity_poly.type
_entity_poly.pdbx_seq_one_letter_code
_entity_poly.pdbx_strand_id
1 'polypeptide(L)'
;MSQIKKGTHRPILGCDIGNGFGYVSLLQQQAGDPLSLLPSKYQLSDLGMPTTAYVTPPDGAPIVVFQKGKAAEKRYQKYPKQLVHAVKTRLKEGSIALPEVETPVPVARLYGAIARDLVTLAEEELKNKGIDPIYDLAFTFPASIADDAAVLEQMQQAIQAVEVDGHPLRVLGRLPEPAAVAIDYLHYMQHIAPEDIRLKEEQFTVLVYDLGHGTFDTAVVTAQSKGSPYQLHAKDGLPMVGGKDFDQVLYQEFCRQLREQYDYAPKNERERQKILQAAVQAKFELTDGESSVQQIPVKEEYYEVEVTQAQFEALSQELMVQTLELVQEMLEESEANGVTIQGIVLSGGASKMPMVKRNLEALVEGALPVVLYRPSEAVSYGAARFAYGIQPEAEEPHEQDTPNPVLEQFTDCGYGIWMPAEGKLDGQVRFLVGSGQRRPAVSYPATVVSQSSRSSSSTAPRAARSRTAQRTQHSVTPCCGSPLT
;
A
#
# COMPACT_ATOMS: atom_id res chain seq x y z
N MET A 1 -10.71 -11.73 -35.36
CA MET A 1 -9.97 -12.72 -34.55
C MET A 1 -8.50 -12.54 -34.84
N SER A 2 -7.83 -11.69 -34.07
CA SER A 2 -6.38 -11.56 -34.13
C SER A 2 -5.79 -12.70 -33.29
N GLN A 3 -5.04 -13.57 -33.94
CA GLN A 3 -4.25 -14.61 -33.27
C GLN A 3 -3.30 -13.90 -32.29
N ILE A 4 -3.53 -14.07 -30.99
CA ILE A 4 -2.59 -13.73 -29.95
C ILE A 4 -1.35 -14.59 -30.23
N LYS A 5 -0.24 -13.96 -30.62
CA LYS A 5 1.05 -14.65 -30.69
C LYS A 5 1.29 -15.23 -29.29
N LYS A 6 1.54 -16.53 -29.23
CA LYS A 6 1.90 -17.24 -27.99
C LYS A 6 3.16 -16.59 -27.39
N GLY A 7 2.99 -15.60 -26.55
CA GLY A 7 3.99 -15.16 -25.62
C GLY A 7 4.07 -16.16 -24.46
N THR A 8 5.21 -16.33 -23.88
CA THR A 8 5.50 -17.31 -22.84
C THR A 8 4.79 -16.98 -21.50
N HIS A 9 4.37 -15.75 -21.28
CA HIS A 9 3.65 -15.31 -20.09
C HIS A 9 2.15 -15.13 -20.33
N ARG A 10 1.34 -15.41 -19.27
CA ARG A 10 -0.11 -15.24 -19.32
C ARG A 10 -0.49 -13.83 -18.87
N PRO A 11 -1.61 -13.28 -19.36
CA PRO A 11 -2.17 -12.06 -18.81
C PRO A 11 -2.37 -12.17 -17.30
N ILE A 12 -2.15 -11.07 -16.55
CA ILE A 12 -2.17 -11.07 -15.09
C ILE A 12 -2.78 -9.78 -14.56
N LEU A 13 -3.36 -9.86 -13.35
CA LEU A 13 -3.93 -8.72 -12.66
C LEU A 13 -2.96 -8.12 -11.65
N GLY A 14 -2.94 -6.79 -11.58
CA GLY A 14 -2.38 -6.03 -10.48
C GLY A 14 -3.50 -5.42 -9.67
N CYS A 15 -3.54 -5.69 -8.36
CA CYS A 15 -4.58 -5.21 -7.47
C CYS A 15 -4.00 -4.29 -6.40
N ASP A 16 -4.52 -3.07 -6.35
CA ASP A 16 -4.37 -2.17 -5.22
C ASP A 16 -5.68 -2.10 -4.44
N ILE A 17 -5.65 -2.54 -3.18
CA ILE A 17 -6.79 -2.45 -2.27
C ILE A 17 -6.48 -1.39 -1.24
N GLY A 18 -6.70 -0.13 -1.60
CA GLY A 18 -6.44 1.02 -0.73
C GLY A 18 -7.46 1.18 0.41
N ASN A 19 -7.18 2.08 1.35
CA ASN A 19 -8.08 2.37 2.48
C ASN A 19 -9.35 3.11 2.09
N GLY A 20 -9.36 3.83 0.98
CA GLY A 20 -10.51 4.57 0.47
C GLY A 20 -11.03 4.02 -0.84
N PHE A 21 -10.11 3.67 -1.73
CA PHE A 21 -10.41 3.22 -3.08
C PHE A 21 -9.52 2.04 -3.47
N GLY A 22 -10.03 1.18 -4.35
CA GLY A 22 -9.31 0.06 -4.92
C GLY A 22 -9.20 0.19 -6.44
N TYR A 23 -8.11 -0.32 -6.98
CA TYR A 23 -7.80 -0.34 -8.40
C TYR A 23 -7.37 -1.73 -8.84
N VAL A 24 -7.73 -2.08 -10.06
CA VAL A 24 -7.31 -3.32 -10.69
C VAL A 24 -6.91 -3.06 -12.13
N SER A 25 -5.81 -3.63 -12.53
CA SER A 25 -5.24 -3.46 -13.86
C SER A 25 -4.82 -4.80 -14.46
N LEU A 26 -4.77 -4.84 -15.78
CA LEU A 26 -4.36 -5.98 -16.58
C LEU A 26 -3.05 -5.65 -17.30
N LEU A 27 -2.07 -6.53 -17.21
CA LEU A 27 -0.93 -6.54 -18.13
C LEU A 27 -0.99 -7.79 -19.02
N GLN A 28 -1.03 -7.57 -20.33
CA GLN A 28 -1.10 -8.64 -21.34
C GLN A 28 0.27 -8.95 -21.96
N GLN A 29 1.16 -7.96 -22.01
CA GLN A 29 2.48 -8.06 -22.62
C GLN A 29 3.48 -7.20 -21.84
N GLN A 30 4.69 -7.66 -21.69
CA GLN A 30 5.73 -7.03 -20.88
C GLN A 30 6.00 -5.56 -21.27
N ALA A 31 6.20 -5.27 -22.55
CA ALA A 31 6.46 -3.94 -23.07
C ALA A 31 5.18 -3.08 -23.21
N GLY A 32 4.01 -3.66 -22.94
CA GLY A 32 2.73 -2.96 -23.03
C GLY A 32 2.49 -2.03 -21.85
N ASP A 33 1.58 -1.08 -22.05
CA ASP A 33 1.03 -0.30 -20.95
C ASP A 33 -0.10 -1.10 -20.27
N PRO A 34 -0.14 -1.18 -18.93
CA PRO A 34 -1.24 -1.84 -18.25
C PRO A 34 -2.57 -1.16 -18.54
N LEU A 35 -3.63 -1.93 -18.54
CA LEU A 35 -4.98 -1.48 -18.80
C LEU A 35 -5.78 -1.46 -17.50
N SER A 36 -6.33 -0.30 -17.11
CA SER A 36 -7.30 -0.24 -16.02
C SER A 36 -8.54 -1.06 -16.35
N LEU A 37 -8.94 -1.92 -15.43
CA LEU A 37 -10.13 -2.76 -15.54
C LEU A 37 -11.31 -2.24 -14.71
N LEU A 38 -11.24 -1.01 -14.22
CA LEU A 38 -12.39 -0.40 -13.56
C LEU A 38 -13.41 0.07 -14.61
N PRO A 39 -14.72 -0.09 -14.37
CA PRO A 39 -15.76 0.48 -15.19
C PRO A 39 -15.62 1.99 -15.39
N SER A 40 -16.00 2.50 -16.55
CA SER A 40 -15.87 3.92 -16.93
C SER A 40 -16.39 4.90 -15.89
N LYS A 41 -17.44 4.55 -15.14
CA LYS A 41 -17.98 5.39 -14.06
C LYS A 41 -16.97 5.69 -12.93
N TYR A 42 -16.01 4.79 -12.68
CA TYR A 42 -14.92 4.99 -11.71
C TYR A 42 -13.72 5.67 -12.36
N GLN A 43 -13.46 5.40 -13.63
CA GLN A 43 -12.39 6.06 -14.39
C GLN A 43 -12.67 7.55 -14.59
N LEU A 44 -13.92 7.92 -14.92
CA LEU A 44 -14.32 9.31 -15.15
C LEU A 44 -14.29 10.17 -13.88
N SER A 45 -14.55 9.57 -12.71
CA SER A 45 -14.44 10.26 -11.44
C SER A 45 -13.01 10.30 -10.89
N ASP A 46 -12.11 9.51 -11.48
CA ASP A 46 -10.72 9.33 -11.03
C ASP A 46 -10.59 8.87 -9.57
N LEU A 47 -11.66 8.27 -9.04
CA LEU A 47 -11.78 7.91 -7.62
C LEU A 47 -11.66 6.41 -7.35
N GLY A 48 -11.56 5.56 -8.38
CA GLY A 48 -11.50 4.12 -8.17
C GLY A 48 -12.76 3.49 -7.57
N MET A 49 -12.69 2.22 -7.22
CA MET A 49 -13.76 1.51 -6.51
C MET A 49 -13.70 1.81 -5.01
N PRO A 50 -14.75 2.34 -4.37
CA PRO A 50 -14.75 2.55 -2.92
C PRO A 50 -14.53 1.23 -2.16
N THR A 51 -13.62 1.23 -1.17
CA THR A 51 -13.26 0.06 -0.35
C THR A 51 -13.89 0.08 1.04
N THR A 52 -14.93 0.89 1.24
CA THR A 52 -15.72 0.88 2.46
C THR A 52 -16.62 -0.35 2.50
N ALA A 53 -16.55 -1.15 3.56
CA ALA A 53 -17.40 -2.29 3.75
C ALA A 53 -18.66 -1.94 4.57
N TYR A 54 -19.81 -2.47 4.17
CA TYR A 54 -21.03 -2.45 4.96
C TYR A 54 -21.29 -3.86 5.48
N VAL A 55 -21.57 -3.96 6.77
CA VAL A 55 -21.86 -5.24 7.43
C VAL A 55 -23.35 -5.36 7.71
N THR A 56 -23.97 -6.43 7.22
CA THR A 56 -25.42 -6.65 7.38
C THR A 56 -25.73 -7.27 8.75
N PRO A 57 -26.59 -6.64 9.58
CA PRO A 57 -27.10 -7.30 10.77
C PRO A 57 -28.16 -8.37 10.41
N PRO A 58 -28.39 -9.38 11.26
CA PRO A 58 -27.62 -9.73 12.46
C PRO A 58 -26.42 -10.65 12.21
N ASP A 59 -26.34 -11.27 11.04
CA ASP A 59 -25.42 -12.36 10.68
C ASP A 59 -24.00 -11.91 10.33
N GLY A 60 -23.76 -10.60 10.26
CA GLY A 60 -22.44 -10.06 10.00
C GLY A 60 -21.91 -10.29 8.58
N ALA A 61 -22.77 -10.59 7.61
CA ALA A 61 -22.36 -10.76 6.23
C ALA A 61 -21.80 -9.44 5.64
N PRO A 62 -20.54 -9.41 5.13
CA PRO A 62 -19.98 -8.20 4.56
C PRO A 62 -20.59 -7.92 3.18
N ILE A 63 -20.93 -6.65 2.96
CA ILE A 63 -21.33 -6.12 1.66
C ILE A 63 -20.45 -4.92 1.38
N VAL A 64 -19.77 -4.87 0.24
CA VAL A 64 -19.00 -3.70 -0.17
C VAL A 64 -19.93 -2.62 -0.70
N VAL A 65 -19.73 -1.37 -0.26
CA VAL A 65 -20.75 -0.30 -0.36
C VAL A 65 -20.86 0.32 -1.76
N PHE A 66 -19.97 0.03 -2.67
CA PHE A 66 -20.07 0.57 -4.04
C PHE A 66 -21.30 0.08 -4.80
N GLN A 67 -22.07 -0.85 -4.23
CA GLN A 67 -23.27 -1.38 -4.87
C GLN A 67 -24.35 -0.32 -5.02
N LYS A 68 -24.39 0.21 -6.23
CA LYS A 68 -25.52 0.70 -7.01
C LYS A 68 -26.62 1.47 -6.25
N GLY A 69 -26.56 2.79 -6.39
CA GLY A 69 -27.71 3.68 -6.41
C GLY A 69 -28.49 3.77 -5.09
N LYS A 70 -29.72 4.22 -5.21
CA LYS A 70 -30.67 4.50 -4.10
C LYS A 70 -30.82 3.39 -3.03
N ALA A 71 -30.47 2.14 -3.33
CA ALA A 71 -30.54 1.05 -2.36
C ALA A 71 -29.38 1.07 -1.35
N ALA A 72 -28.17 1.40 -1.79
CA ALA A 72 -27.01 1.56 -0.91
C ALA A 72 -27.17 2.82 -0.03
N GLU A 73 -27.61 3.92 -0.60
CA GLU A 73 -27.94 5.13 0.16
C GLU A 73 -29.01 4.89 1.23
N LYS A 74 -30.07 4.15 0.93
CA LYS A 74 -31.12 3.82 1.88
C LYS A 74 -30.60 2.95 3.04
N ARG A 75 -29.72 1.97 2.76
CA ARG A 75 -29.10 1.14 3.79
C ARG A 75 -28.15 1.94 4.67
N TYR A 76 -27.29 2.75 4.05
CA TYR A 76 -26.41 3.67 4.75
C TYR A 76 -27.16 4.64 5.67
N GLN A 77 -28.23 5.27 5.18
CA GLN A 77 -29.06 6.17 5.97
C GLN A 77 -29.74 5.46 7.15
N LYS A 78 -30.06 4.16 7.00
CA LYS A 78 -30.71 3.37 8.04
C LYS A 78 -29.73 2.87 9.11
N TYR A 79 -28.51 2.50 8.70
CA TYR A 79 -27.52 1.84 9.58
C TYR A 79 -26.12 2.42 9.38
N PRO A 80 -25.87 3.69 9.68
CA PRO A 80 -24.57 4.32 9.43
C PRO A 80 -23.44 3.74 10.29
N LYS A 81 -23.77 3.11 11.42
CA LYS A 81 -22.81 2.50 12.33
C LYS A 81 -22.28 1.12 11.86
N GLN A 82 -22.86 0.55 10.81
CA GLN A 82 -22.39 -0.68 10.19
C GLN A 82 -21.36 -0.46 9.07
N LEU A 83 -20.95 0.76 8.82
CA LEU A 83 -19.90 1.06 7.87
C LEU A 83 -18.52 0.86 8.49
N VAL A 84 -17.67 0.17 7.78
CA VAL A 84 -16.28 -0.06 8.15
C VAL A 84 -15.39 0.58 7.09
N HIS A 85 -14.76 1.66 7.47
CA HIS A 85 -13.78 2.37 6.64
C HIS A 85 -12.37 1.89 6.94
N ALA A 86 -11.44 2.15 6.02
CA ALA A 86 -10.02 1.87 6.18
C ALA A 86 -9.73 0.41 6.61
N VAL A 87 -10.40 -0.54 5.97
CA VAL A 87 -10.35 -1.97 6.32
C VAL A 87 -8.91 -2.50 6.32
N LYS A 88 -8.07 -2.05 5.39
CA LYS A 88 -6.66 -2.45 5.28
C LYS A 88 -5.86 -2.18 6.56
N THR A 89 -5.94 -0.96 7.07
CA THR A 89 -5.20 -0.58 8.29
C THR A 89 -5.76 -1.21 9.57
N ARG A 90 -7.02 -1.65 9.53
CA ARG A 90 -7.69 -2.32 10.65
C ARG A 90 -7.42 -3.82 10.74
N LEU A 91 -6.72 -4.42 9.81
CA LEU A 91 -6.37 -5.85 9.86
C LEU A 91 -5.67 -6.23 11.18
N LYS A 92 -4.87 -5.33 11.76
CA LYS A 92 -4.23 -5.53 13.08
C LYS A 92 -5.22 -5.71 14.24
N GLU A 93 -6.46 -5.25 14.10
CA GLU A 93 -7.50 -5.41 15.13
C GLU A 93 -8.05 -6.85 15.19
N GLY A 94 -7.80 -7.65 14.15
CA GLY A 94 -8.28 -9.03 14.03
C GLY A 94 -9.78 -9.10 13.78
N SER A 95 -10.61 -8.62 14.71
CA SER A 95 -12.07 -8.60 14.61
C SER A 95 -12.63 -7.30 15.20
N ILE A 96 -13.77 -6.86 14.66
CA ILE A 96 -14.47 -5.66 15.10
C ILE A 96 -15.89 -5.98 15.57
N ALA A 97 -16.28 -5.38 16.69
CA ALA A 97 -17.66 -5.42 17.16
C ALA A 97 -18.46 -4.29 16.50
N LEU A 98 -19.60 -4.62 15.93
CA LEU A 98 -20.51 -3.66 15.29
C LEU A 98 -21.89 -3.72 15.96
N PRO A 99 -22.62 -2.59 16.05
CA PRO A 99 -23.96 -2.56 16.59
C PRO A 99 -24.90 -3.51 15.83
N GLU A 100 -25.79 -4.19 16.54
CA GLU A 100 -26.79 -5.10 15.98
C GLU A 100 -26.20 -6.32 15.22
N VAL A 101 -24.89 -6.56 15.29
CA VAL A 101 -24.21 -7.76 14.79
C VAL A 101 -23.88 -8.67 15.97
N GLU A 102 -24.37 -9.90 15.95
CA GLU A 102 -24.29 -10.83 17.08
C GLU A 102 -22.86 -11.23 17.46
N THR A 103 -21.99 -11.37 16.46
CA THR A 103 -20.60 -11.78 16.65
C THR A 103 -19.62 -10.78 16.05
N PRO A 104 -18.45 -10.55 16.69
CA PRO A 104 -17.41 -9.72 16.09
C PRO A 104 -17.03 -10.19 14.68
N VAL A 105 -16.92 -9.27 13.75
CA VAL A 105 -16.63 -9.56 12.34
C VAL A 105 -15.12 -9.56 12.12
N PRO A 106 -14.54 -10.66 11.60
CA PRO A 106 -13.12 -10.70 11.25
C PRO A 106 -12.79 -9.67 10.17
N VAL A 107 -11.82 -8.79 10.41
CA VAL A 107 -11.43 -7.74 9.44
C VAL A 107 -10.89 -8.36 8.16
N ALA A 108 -10.19 -9.48 8.23
CA ALA A 108 -9.73 -10.23 7.07
C ALA A 108 -10.89 -10.66 6.15
N ARG A 109 -12.06 -10.99 6.69
CA ARG A 109 -13.26 -11.29 5.90
C ARG A 109 -13.78 -10.08 5.12
N LEU A 110 -13.69 -8.88 5.72
CA LEU A 110 -14.04 -7.63 5.03
C LEU A 110 -13.05 -7.32 3.91
N TYR A 111 -11.76 -7.51 4.17
CA TYR A 111 -10.70 -7.31 3.18
C TYR A 111 -10.85 -8.27 1.98
N GLY A 112 -11.10 -9.55 2.24
CA GLY A 112 -11.40 -10.54 1.19
C GLY A 112 -12.64 -10.20 0.38
N ALA A 113 -13.72 -9.69 1.01
CA ALA A 113 -14.92 -9.25 0.30
C ALA A 113 -14.64 -8.08 -0.65
N ILE A 114 -13.78 -7.13 -0.25
CA ILE A 114 -13.34 -6.03 -1.11
C ILE A 114 -12.54 -6.58 -2.30
N ALA A 115 -11.60 -7.50 -2.06
CA ALA A 115 -10.82 -8.14 -3.12
C ALA A 115 -11.71 -8.86 -4.12
N ARG A 116 -12.68 -9.66 -3.65
CA ARG A 116 -13.65 -10.33 -4.49
C ARG A 116 -14.41 -9.36 -5.40
N ASP A 117 -14.94 -8.30 -4.81
CA ASP A 117 -15.77 -7.34 -5.55
C ASP A 117 -14.93 -6.56 -6.58
N LEU A 118 -13.66 -6.25 -6.25
CA LEU A 118 -12.72 -5.62 -7.17
C LEU A 118 -12.42 -6.52 -8.38
N VAL A 119 -12.14 -7.80 -8.15
CA VAL A 119 -11.88 -8.76 -9.23
C VAL A 119 -13.16 -9.06 -10.03
N THR A 120 -14.32 -9.12 -9.38
CA THR A 120 -15.60 -9.27 -10.10
C THR A 120 -15.85 -8.13 -11.09
N LEU A 121 -15.53 -6.89 -10.70
CA LEU A 121 -15.60 -5.75 -11.62
C LEU A 121 -14.60 -5.86 -12.77
N ALA A 122 -13.40 -6.34 -12.48
CA ALA A 122 -12.39 -6.58 -13.49
C ALA A 122 -12.86 -7.63 -14.51
N GLU A 123 -13.49 -8.71 -14.06
CA GLU A 123 -14.03 -9.75 -14.95
C GLU A 123 -15.16 -9.26 -15.85
N GLU A 124 -16.05 -8.41 -15.31
CA GLU A 124 -17.07 -7.76 -16.11
C GLU A 124 -16.44 -6.97 -17.28
N GLU A 125 -15.34 -6.23 -17.01
CA GLU A 125 -14.62 -5.46 -18.03
C GLU A 125 -13.82 -6.35 -18.99
N LEU A 126 -13.20 -7.43 -18.52
CA LEU A 126 -12.54 -8.43 -19.37
C LEU A 126 -13.53 -9.04 -20.35
N LYS A 127 -14.70 -9.44 -19.85
CA LYS A 127 -15.77 -9.98 -20.68
C LYS A 127 -16.26 -8.98 -21.73
N ASN A 128 -16.42 -7.71 -21.36
CA ASN A 128 -16.79 -6.64 -22.30
C ASN A 128 -15.75 -6.46 -23.43
N LYS A 129 -14.50 -6.75 -23.15
CA LYS A 129 -13.36 -6.68 -24.09
C LYS A 129 -13.11 -7.99 -24.84
N GLY A 130 -13.88 -9.06 -24.56
CA GLY A 130 -13.69 -10.39 -25.16
C GLY A 130 -12.41 -11.09 -24.72
N ILE A 131 -11.95 -10.80 -23.51
CA ILE A 131 -10.77 -11.41 -22.86
C ILE A 131 -11.27 -12.48 -21.89
N ASP A 132 -10.61 -13.62 -21.88
CA ASP A 132 -10.93 -14.70 -20.94
C ASP A 132 -10.70 -14.27 -19.46
N PRO A 133 -11.45 -14.81 -18.48
CA PRO A 133 -11.29 -14.52 -17.08
C PRO A 133 -9.87 -14.77 -16.56
N ILE A 134 -9.39 -13.92 -15.65
CA ILE A 134 -8.03 -13.99 -15.08
C ILE A 134 -8.14 -13.94 -13.56
N TYR A 135 -7.65 -14.99 -12.90
CA TYR A 135 -7.69 -15.15 -11.45
C TYR A 135 -6.32 -15.07 -10.78
N ASP A 136 -5.27 -14.91 -11.59
CA ASP A 136 -3.90 -14.74 -11.14
C ASP A 136 -3.60 -13.27 -10.91
N LEU A 137 -3.11 -12.93 -9.72
CA LEU A 137 -2.85 -11.54 -9.35
C LEU A 137 -1.63 -11.36 -8.45
N ALA A 138 -1.07 -10.13 -8.46
CA ALA A 138 -0.32 -9.60 -7.33
C ALA A 138 -1.12 -8.49 -6.65
N PHE A 139 -0.89 -8.32 -5.35
CA PHE A 139 -1.48 -7.22 -4.58
C PHE A 139 -0.42 -6.38 -3.89
N THR A 140 -0.81 -5.15 -3.50
CA THR A 140 0.08 -4.21 -2.84
C THR A 140 -0.29 -3.97 -1.38
N PHE A 141 0.69 -3.50 -0.62
CA PHE A 141 0.54 -3.18 0.79
C PHE A 141 1.30 -1.89 1.14
N PRO A 142 0.87 -1.12 2.16
CA PRO A 142 1.59 0.07 2.62
C PRO A 142 3.01 -0.25 3.09
N ALA A 143 3.97 0.64 2.83
CA ALA A 143 5.34 0.47 3.29
C ALA A 143 5.43 0.35 4.82
N SER A 144 4.57 1.07 5.54
CA SER A 144 4.47 1.08 7.00
C SER A 144 4.13 -0.26 7.66
N ILE A 145 3.62 -1.25 6.90
CA ILE A 145 3.35 -2.61 7.40
C ILE A 145 4.25 -3.67 6.79
N ALA A 146 5.26 -3.27 6.03
CA ALA A 146 6.11 -4.19 5.28
C ALA A 146 6.83 -5.24 6.16
N ASP A 147 7.11 -4.91 7.40
CA ASP A 147 7.79 -5.78 8.36
C ASP A 147 6.83 -6.60 9.24
N ASP A 148 5.51 -6.39 9.10
CA ASP A 148 4.48 -7.15 9.80
C ASP A 148 4.06 -8.40 8.99
N ALA A 149 4.88 -9.44 9.07
CA ALA A 149 4.65 -10.68 8.34
C ALA A 149 3.27 -11.31 8.63
N ALA A 150 2.74 -11.13 9.85
CA ALA A 150 1.45 -11.70 10.24
C ALA A 150 0.30 -10.99 9.53
N VAL A 151 0.32 -9.66 9.43
CA VAL A 151 -0.68 -8.88 8.70
C VAL A 151 -0.60 -9.17 7.21
N LEU A 152 0.61 -9.22 6.64
CA LEU A 152 0.79 -9.53 5.23
C LEU A 152 0.28 -10.93 4.86
N GLU A 153 0.48 -11.90 5.75
CA GLU A 153 -0.06 -13.25 5.56
C GLU A 153 -1.60 -13.27 5.66
N GLN A 154 -2.18 -12.53 6.61
CA GLN A 154 -3.64 -12.38 6.70
C GLN A 154 -4.24 -11.74 5.45
N MET A 155 -3.59 -10.73 4.88
CA MET A 155 -4.02 -10.11 3.61
C MET A 155 -4.04 -11.13 2.47
N GLN A 156 -2.97 -11.89 2.32
CA GLN A 156 -2.86 -12.91 1.29
C GLN A 156 -3.90 -14.01 1.45
N GLN A 157 -4.05 -14.56 2.66
CA GLN A 157 -5.04 -15.59 2.95
C GLN A 157 -6.47 -15.10 2.75
N ALA A 158 -6.76 -13.84 3.10
CA ALA A 158 -8.07 -13.24 2.87
C ALA A 158 -8.43 -13.13 1.38
N ILE A 159 -7.46 -12.83 0.52
CA ILE A 159 -7.66 -12.81 -0.93
C ILE A 159 -7.82 -14.23 -1.47
N GLN A 160 -6.97 -15.17 -1.06
CA GLN A 160 -7.01 -16.56 -1.52
C GLN A 160 -8.24 -17.34 -1.03
N ALA A 161 -8.87 -16.87 0.05
CA ALA A 161 -10.11 -17.49 0.58
C ALA A 161 -11.38 -17.10 -0.20
N VAL A 162 -11.29 -16.21 -1.18
CA VAL A 162 -12.45 -15.79 -2.00
C VAL A 162 -12.43 -16.44 -3.37
N GLU A 163 -13.63 -16.68 -3.89
CA GLU A 163 -13.85 -17.19 -5.23
C GLU A 163 -14.62 -16.16 -6.06
N VAL A 164 -14.31 -16.09 -7.33
CA VAL A 164 -15.02 -15.31 -8.32
C VAL A 164 -15.47 -16.27 -9.42
N ASP A 165 -16.77 -16.33 -9.69
CA ASP A 165 -17.41 -17.27 -10.61
C ASP A 165 -17.01 -18.74 -10.38
N GLY A 166 -16.80 -19.13 -9.10
CA GLY A 166 -16.42 -20.49 -8.70
C GLY A 166 -14.92 -20.80 -8.86
N HIS A 167 -14.10 -19.81 -9.15
CA HIS A 167 -12.65 -19.94 -9.26
C HIS A 167 -11.94 -19.22 -8.12
N PRO A 168 -10.98 -19.88 -7.43
CA PRO A 168 -10.20 -19.27 -6.36
C PRO A 168 -9.21 -18.26 -6.95
N LEU A 169 -8.99 -17.14 -6.25
CA LEU A 169 -7.96 -16.18 -6.61
C LEU A 169 -6.58 -16.73 -6.27
N ARG A 170 -5.63 -16.62 -7.19
CA ARG A 170 -4.25 -17.04 -6.99
C ARG A 170 -3.34 -15.83 -6.84
N VAL A 171 -2.79 -15.66 -5.64
CA VAL A 171 -1.82 -14.63 -5.37
C VAL A 171 -0.43 -15.13 -5.78
N LEU A 172 0.16 -14.53 -6.80
CA LEU A 172 1.51 -14.86 -7.27
C LEU A 172 2.59 -14.08 -6.52
N GLY A 173 2.26 -12.88 -6.04
CA GLY A 173 3.20 -12.07 -5.31
C GLY A 173 2.56 -10.87 -4.64
N ARG A 174 3.36 -10.17 -3.85
CA ARG A 174 2.97 -8.96 -3.14
C ARG A 174 4.15 -8.00 -3.05
N LEU A 175 3.90 -6.68 -3.04
CA LEU A 175 4.96 -5.67 -2.96
C LEU A 175 4.46 -4.39 -2.27
N PRO A 176 5.39 -3.56 -1.73
CA PRO A 176 5.03 -2.26 -1.18
C PRO A 176 4.43 -1.32 -2.24
N GLU A 177 3.39 -0.56 -1.88
CA GLU A 177 2.73 0.41 -2.78
C GLU A 177 3.71 1.36 -3.46
N PRO A 178 4.62 2.05 -2.75
CA PRO A 178 5.54 2.97 -3.41
C PRO A 178 6.55 2.25 -4.31
N ALA A 179 6.91 0.99 -4.02
CA ALA A 179 7.74 0.20 -4.92
C ALA A 179 7.01 -0.13 -6.23
N ALA A 180 5.71 -0.41 -6.16
CA ALA A 180 4.89 -0.61 -7.35
C ALA A 180 4.85 0.66 -8.22
N VAL A 181 4.64 1.83 -7.63
CA VAL A 181 4.71 3.13 -8.34
C VAL A 181 6.03 3.29 -9.06
N ALA A 182 7.15 3.04 -8.36
CA ALA A 182 8.48 3.15 -8.95
C ALA A 182 8.66 2.19 -10.15
N ILE A 183 8.21 0.94 -10.04
CA ILE A 183 8.29 -0.04 -11.12
C ILE A 183 7.53 0.44 -12.36
N ASP A 184 6.30 0.94 -12.21
CA ASP A 184 5.53 1.45 -13.35
C ASP A 184 6.16 2.71 -13.95
N TYR A 185 6.57 3.69 -13.11
CA TYR A 185 7.20 4.92 -13.57
C TYR A 185 8.52 4.66 -14.30
N LEU A 186 9.40 3.86 -13.73
CA LEU A 186 10.70 3.56 -14.32
C LEU A 186 10.56 2.77 -15.63
N HIS A 187 9.59 1.84 -15.70
CA HIS A 187 9.25 1.16 -16.94
C HIS A 187 8.72 2.15 -18.01
N TYR A 188 7.81 3.06 -17.62
CA TYR A 188 7.30 4.10 -18.52
C TYR A 188 8.43 4.93 -19.09
N MET A 189 9.33 5.41 -18.25
CA MET A 189 10.48 6.19 -18.66
C MET A 189 11.38 5.43 -19.64
N GLN A 190 11.63 4.14 -19.39
CA GLN A 190 12.52 3.32 -20.23
C GLN A 190 11.92 2.96 -21.60
N HIS A 191 10.62 2.71 -21.69
CA HIS A 191 10.00 2.09 -22.86
C HIS A 191 9.03 2.99 -23.61
N ILE A 192 8.38 3.94 -22.93
CA ILE A 192 7.32 4.76 -23.50
C ILE A 192 7.79 6.20 -23.73
N ALA A 193 8.64 6.73 -22.87
CA ALA A 193 9.22 8.07 -22.98
C ALA A 193 10.76 8.05 -23.07
N PRO A 194 11.38 7.27 -23.97
CA PRO A 194 12.84 7.09 -24.02
C PRO A 194 13.60 8.35 -24.45
N GLU A 195 12.92 9.38 -24.95
CA GLU A 195 13.54 10.65 -25.37
C GLU A 195 13.85 11.57 -24.17
N ASP A 196 13.39 11.23 -22.96
CA ASP A 196 13.74 11.99 -21.76
C ASP A 196 15.24 11.83 -21.48
N ILE A 197 15.96 12.97 -21.47
CA ILE A 197 17.43 13.05 -21.38
C ILE A 197 17.97 12.36 -20.12
N ARG A 198 17.14 12.22 -19.09
CA ARG A 198 17.47 11.61 -17.79
C ARG A 198 17.76 10.11 -17.86
N LEU A 199 17.32 9.41 -18.91
CA LEU A 199 17.52 7.97 -19.09
C LEU A 199 18.85 7.57 -19.78
N LYS A 200 19.72 8.53 -20.04
CA LYS A 200 21.05 8.23 -20.62
C LYS A 200 22.03 7.63 -19.61
N GLU A 201 21.66 7.64 -18.34
CA GLU A 201 22.45 7.02 -17.28
C GLU A 201 22.20 5.52 -17.22
N GLU A 202 23.21 4.75 -16.79
CA GLU A 202 23.09 3.29 -16.65
C GLU A 202 22.11 2.89 -15.56
N GLN A 203 21.90 3.77 -14.59
CA GLN A 203 20.98 3.59 -13.45
C GLN A 203 20.14 4.84 -13.26
N PHE A 204 18.89 4.66 -12.90
CA PHE A 204 17.99 5.75 -12.55
C PHE A 204 17.27 5.45 -11.23
N THR A 205 17.45 6.34 -10.25
CA THR A 205 16.91 6.20 -8.90
C THR A 205 15.86 7.24 -8.62
N VAL A 206 14.71 6.82 -8.13
CA VAL A 206 13.62 7.72 -7.71
C VAL A 206 13.26 7.52 -6.25
N LEU A 207 12.87 8.62 -5.60
CA LEU A 207 12.10 8.60 -4.37
C LEU A 207 10.62 8.70 -4.75
N VAL A 208 9.81 7.75 -4.30
CA VAL A 208 8.36 7.80 -4.44
C VAL A 208 7.75 8.42 -3.20
N TYR A 209 6.85 9.38 -3.40
CA TYR A 209 6.00 10.01 -2.40
C TYR A 209 4.55 9.62 -2.71
N ASP A 210 4.00 8.68 -1.97
CA ASP A 210 2.64 8.17 -2.17
C ASP A 210 1.73 8.61 -1.03
N LEU A 211 0.98 9.72 -1.25
CA LEU A 211 -0.02 10.21 -0.30
C LEU A 211 -1.41 9.71 -0.72
N GLY A 212 -1.79 8.57 -0.14
CA GLY A 212 -3.05 7.92 -0.37
C GLY A 212 -4.22 8.54 0.43
N HIS A 213 -5.35 7.82 0.50
CA HIS A 213 -6.49 8.27 1.30
C HIS A 213 -6.23 8.15 2.81
N GLY A 214 -5.54 7.13 3.25
CA GLY A 214 -5.38 6.83 4.68
C GLY A 214 -3.96 6.73 5.21
N THR A 215 -2.97 6.63 4.32
CA THR A 215 -1.54 6.48 4.65
C THR A 215 -0.71 7.39 3.76
N PHE A 216 0.46 7.74 4.26
CA PHE A 216 1.57 8.26 3.49
C PHE A 216 2.66 7.18 3.45
N ASP A 217 3.13 6.82 2.28
CA ASP A 217 4.13 5.79 2.08
C ASP A 217 5.23 6.30 1.13
N THR A 218 6.50 5.93 1.39
CA THR A 218 7.65 6.36 0.60
C THR A 218 8.63 5.22 0.38
N ALA A 219 9.34 5.25 -0.75
CA ALA A 219 10.41 4.29 -1.05
C ALA A 219 11.44 4.89 -2.01
N VAL A 220 12.69 4.42 -1.89
CA VAL A 220 13.76 4.72 -2.84
C VAL A 220 14.06 3.48 -3.67
N VAL A 221 13.89 3.61 -4.98
CA VAL A 221 14.02 2.49 -5.92
C VAL A 221 14.90 2.87 -7.10
N THR A 222 15.83 1.98 -7.47
CA THR A 222 16.68 2.08 -8.65
C THR A 222 16.25 1.10 -9.73
N ALA A 223 16.20 1.55 -10.97
CA ALA A 223 16.17 0.71 -12.15
C ALA A 223 17.47 0.83 -12.93
N GLN A 224 17.92 -0.26 -13.55
CA GLN A 224 19.05 -0.27 -14.47
C GLN A 224 18.56 -0.24 -15.91
N SER A 225 19.31 0.46 -16.79
CA SER A 225 18.92 0.67 -18.20
C SER A 225 18.82 -0.61 -19.04
N LYS A 226 19.41 -1.71 -18.60
CA LYS A 226 19.48 -3.00 -19.34
C LYS A 226 18.73 -4.13 -18.64
N GLY A 227 17.54 -3.84 -18.15
CA GLY A 227 16.62 -4.89 -17.71
C GLY A 227 17.08 -5.70 -16.52
N SER A 228 17.86 -5.12 -15.66
CA SER A 228 18.18 -5.70 -14.36
C SER A 228 17.00 -5.54 -13.41
N PRO A 229 16.93 -6.35 -12.35
CA PRO A 229 15.88 -6.23 -11.36
C PRO A 229 15.88 -4.83 -10.75
N TYR A 230 14.69 -4.35 -10.36
CA TYR A 230 14.55 -3.13 -9.59
C TYR A 230 15.12 -3.34 -8.18
N GLN A 231 15.87 -2.36 -7.70
CA GLN A 231 16.48 -2.40 -6.37
C GLN A 231 15.74 -1.47 -5.42
N LEU A 232 15.16 -2.02 -4.38
CA LEU A 232 14.54 -1.26 -3.29
C LEU A 232 15.61 -0.99 -2.22
N HIS A 233 16.01 0.28 -2.07
CA HIS A 233 17.05 0.71 -1.13
C HIS A 233 16.48 1.02 0.26
N ALA A 234 15.39 1.78 0.29
CA ALA A 234 14.73 2.18 1.53
C ALA A 234 13.23 2.28 1.32
N LYS A 235 12.47 2.13 2.39
CA LYS A 235 11.02 2.30 2.45
C LYS A 235 10.61 2.70 3.85
N ASP A 236 9.63 3.59 3.94
CA ASP A 236 9.02 3.99 5.22
C ASP A 236 7.60 4.52 4.97
N GLY A 237 6.87 4.89 6.03
CA GLY A 237 5.53 5.44 5.89
C GLY A 237 4.87 5.84 7.20
N LEU A 238 3.89 6.73 7.09
CA LEU A 238 3.07 7.21 8.18
C LEU A 238 1.66 6.60 8.09
N PRO A 239 1.31 5.63 8.93
CA PRO A 239 0.05 4.88 8.80
C PRO A 239 -1.19 5.69 9.18
N MET A 240 -1.02 6.89 9.72
CA MET A 240 -2.09 7.77 10.21
C MET A 240 -2.10 9.14 9.51
N VAL A 241 -1.39 9.30 8.40
CA VAL A 241 -1.38 10.53 7.58
C VAL A 241 -1.84 10.18 6.17
N GLY A 242 -2.96 10.75 5.75
CA GLY A 242 -3.52 10.54 4.42
C GLY A 242 -4.62 11.53 4.10
N GLY A 243 -5.20 11.46 2.93
CA GLY A 243 -6.22 12.39 2.44
C GLY A 243 -7.42 12.58 3.39
N LYS A 244 -7.78 11.55 4.17
CA LYS A 244 -8.84 11.64 5.20
C LYS A 244 -8.49 12.61 6.34
N ASP A 245 -7.20 12.77 6.65
CA ASP A 245 -6.76 13.65 7.73
C ASP A 245 -6.84 15.12 7.28
N PHE A 246 -6.57 15.39 6.00
CA PHE A 246 -6.83 16.66 5.36
C PHE A 246 -8.35 16.97 5.28
N ASP A 247 -9.19 15.95 5.01
CA ASP A 247 -10.66 16.11 5.11
C ASP A 247 -11.09 16.49 6.52
N GLN A 248 -10.45 15.92 7.54
CA GLN A 248 -10.75 16.22 8.93
C GLN A 248 -10.35 17.65 9.33
N VAL A 249 -9.27 18.19 8.75
CA VAL A 249 -8.87 19.60 8.92
C VAL A 249 -10.00 20.53 8.42
N LEU A 250 -10.49 20.29 7.20
CA LEU A 250 -11.59 21.07 6.62
C LEU A 250 -12.92 20.88 7.38
N TYR A 251 -13.20 19.66 7.84
CA TYR A 251 -14.36 19.38 8.68
C TYR A 251 -14.34 20.21 9.97
N GLN A 252 -13.19 20.32 10.63
CA GLN A 252 -13.04 21.12 11.84
C GLN A 252 -13.26 22.61 11.55
N GLU A 253 -12.68 23.10 10.46
CA GLU A 253 -12.85 24.48 10.03
C GLU A 253 -14.33 24.79 9.71
N PHE A 254 -15.01 23.91 8.99
CA PHE A 254 -16.45 24.09 8.71
C PHE A 254 -17.31 24.04 9.98
N CYS A 255 -16.99 23.16 10.92
CA CYS A 255 -17.65 23.16 12.23
C CYS A 255 -17.42 24.46 13.02
N ARG A 256 -16.24 25.07 12.90
CA ARG A 256 -15.93 26.38 13.51
C ARG A 256 -16.77 27.47 12.86
N GLN A 257 -16.79 27.55 11.52
CA GLN A 257 -17.60 28.58 10.80
C GLN A 257 -19.10 28.45 11.10
N LEU A 258 -19.62 27.20 11.08
CA LEU A 258 -21.02 26.94 11.40
C LEU A 258 -21.42 27.41 12.82
N ARG A 259 -20.52 27.25 13.80
CA ARG A 259 -20.72 27.72 15.15
C ARG A 259 -20.71 29.25 15.25
N GLU A 260 -19.71 29.87 14.60
CA GLU A 260 -19.53 31.32 14.68
C GLU A 260 -20.59 32.12 13.90
N GLN A 261 -20.98 31.63 12.72
CA GLN A 261 -21.88 32.36 11.83
C GLN A 261 -23.35 32.04 12.07
N TYR A 262 -23.69 30.80 12.48
CA TYR A 262 -25.05 30.30 12.54
C TYR A 262 -25.45 29.76 13.92
N ASP A 263 -24.56 29.84 14.93
CA ASP A 263 -24.74 29.21 16.26
C ASP A 263 -25.15 27.74 16.16
N TYR A 264 -24.56 27.02 15.16
CA TYR A 264 -24.88 25.65 14.85
C TYR A 264 -23.74 24.67 15.17
N ALA A 265 -24.09 23.56 15.81
CA ALA A 265 -23.21 22.40 15.99
C ALA A 265 -23.95 21.12 15.62
N PRO A 266 -23.28 20.14 14.93
CA PRO A 266 -23.91 18.89 14.56
C PRO A 266 -24.30 18.06 15.79
N LYS A 267 -25.57 17.62 15.85
CA LYS A 267 -26.16 16.94 17.01
C LYS A 267 -26.11 15.42 16.92
N ASN A 268 -25.94 14.89 15.71
CA ASN A 268 -25.96 13.45 15.43
C ASN A 268 -25.00 13.10 14.29
N GLU A 269 -24.77 11.79 14.10
CA GLU A 269 -23.84 11.28 13.10
C GLU A 269 -24.23 11.67 11.67
N ARG A 270 -25.52 11.71 11.35
CA ARG A 270 -26.00 12.12 10.02
C ARG A 270 -25.62 13.55 9.68
N GLU A 271 -25.70 14.46 10.64
CA GLU A 271 -25.31 15.86 10.48
C GLU A 271 -23.79 16.00 10.34
N ARG A 272 -23.00 15.23 11.14
CA ARG A 272 -21.55 15.17 11.01
C ARG A 272 -21.12 14.70 9.63
N GLN A 273 -21.76 13.65 9.12
CA GLN A 273 -21.45 13.10 7.78
C GLN A 273 -21.74 14.10 6.66
N LYS A 274 -22.75 14.94 6.76
CA LYS A 274 -23.01 15.98 5.76
C LYS A 274 -21.88 17.02 5.73
N ILE A 275 -21.40 17.44 6.90
CA ILE A 275 -20.29 18.39 7.00
C ILE A 275 -19.01 17.75 6.47
N LEU A 276 -18.76 16.47 6.81
CA LEU A 276 -17.60 15.74 6.29
C LEU A 276 -17.66 15.59 4.77
N GLN A 277 -18.82 15.30 4.19
CA GLN A 277 -18.98 15.24 2.74
C GLN A 277 -18.68 16.59 2.07
N ALA A 278 -19.12 17.70 2.68
CA ALA A 278 -18.79 19.06 2.23
C ALA A 278 -17.26 19.31 2.31
N ALA A 279 -16.61 18.87 3.38
CA ALA A 279 -15.16 18.98 3.54
C ALA A 279 -14.38 18.18 2.46
N VAL A 280 -14.81 16.96 2.20
CA VAL A 280 -14.24 16.13 1.10
C VAL A 280 -14.41 16.82 -0.24
N GLN A 281 -15.60 17.34 -0.53
CA GLN A 281 -15.88 18.06 -1.77
C GLN A 281 -15.03 19.34 -1.89
N ALA A 282 -14.91 20.10 -0.81
CA ALA A 282 -14.06 21.29 -0.79
C ALA A 282 -12.59 20.97 -1.07
N LYS A 283 -12.07 19.87 -0.50
CA LYS A 283 -10.68 19.44 -0.80
C LYS A 283 -10.47 19.16 -2.29
N PHE A 284 -11.42 18.50 -2.95
CA PHE A 284 -11.34 18.27 -4.40
C PHE A 284 -11.40 19.59 -5.17
N GLU A 285 -12.30 20.49 -4.84
CA GLU A 285 -12.42 21.80 -5.50
C GLU A 285 -11.17 22.66 -5.33
N LEU A 286 -10.53 22.61 -4.15
CA LEU A 286 -9.28 23.32 -3.84
C LEU A 286 -8.04 22.71 -4.52
N THR A 287 -8.16 21.52 -5.10
CA THR A 287 -7.09 20.93 -5.92
C THR A 287 -6.92 21.70 -7.24
N ASP A 288 -8.03 22.16 -7.82
CA ASP A 288 -8.06 22.84 -9.11
C ASP A 288 -8.42 24.34 -9.02
N GLY A 289 -8.94 24.79 -7.86
CA GLY A 289 -9.46 26.14 -7.64
C GLY A 289 -8.85 26.86 -6.45
N GLU A 290 -8.98 28.18 -6.44
CA GLU A 290 -8.43 29.05 -5.38
C GLU A 290 -9.31 29.10 -4.13
N SER A 291 -10.62 28.80 -4.26
CA SER A 291 -11.58 28.75 -3.15
C SER A 291 -12.68 27.72 -3.39
N SER A 292 -13.32 27.32 -2.32
CA SER A 292 -14.49 26.45 -2.35
C SER A 292 -15.58 26.98 -1.41
N VAL A 293 -16.81 27.03 -1.91
CA VAL A 293 -18.01 27.40 -1.17
C VAL A 293 -18.94 26.21 -1.09
N GLN A 294 -19.26 25.76 0.12
CA GLN A 294 -20.10 24.58 0.35
C GLN A 294 -21.41 24.97 1.01
N GLN A 295 -22.52 24.41 0.51
CA GLN A 295 -23.83 24.56 1.10
C GLN A 295 -24.21 23.31 1.90
N ILE A 296 -24.24 23.42 3.20
CA ILE A 296 -24.52 22.32 4.13
C ILE A 296 -26.02 22.32 4.48
N PRO A 297 -26.78 21.27 4.09
CA PRO A 297 -28.20 21.21 4.39
C PRO A 297 -28.45 20.88 5.86
N VAL A 298 -29.05 21.83 6.57
CA VAL A 298 -29.45 21.72 7.99
C VAL A 298 -30.95 21.90 8.08
N LYS A 299 -31.71 20.84 8.35
CA LYS A 299 -33.17 20.80 8.33
C LYS A 299 -33.74 21.27 6.98
N GLU A 300 -34.41 22.44 6.96
CA GLU A 300 -35.01 23.06 5.77
C GLU A 300 -34.17 24.23 5.23
N GLU A 301 -33.03 24.52 5.83
CA GLU A 301 -32.11 25.61 5.48
C GLU A 301 -30.79 25.09 4.93
N TYR A 302 -30.05 25.97 4.27
CA TYR A 302 -28.68 25.72 3.81
C TYR A 302 -27.75 26.72 4.49
N TYR A 303 -26.72 26.20 5.16
CA TYR A 303 -25.68 27.03 5.76
C TYR A 303 -24.45 27.00 4.82
N GLU A 304 -23.96 28.19 4.54
CA GLU A 304 -22.83 28.37 3.64
C GLU A 304 -21.53 28.49 4.44
N VAL A 305 -20.52 27.75 3.99
CA VAL A 305 -19.15 27.81 4.52
C VAL A 305 -18.19 27.97 3.35
N GLU A 306 -17.14 28.75 3.55
CA GLU A 306 -16.15 29.04 2.53
C GLU A 306 -14.74 28.77 3.06
N VAL A 307 -13.85 28.31 2.17
CA VAL A 307 -12.43 28.13 2.46
C VAL A 307 -11.61 28.42 1.21
N THR A 308 -10.50 29.16 1.36
CA THR A 308 -9.54 29.38 0.29
C THR A 308 -8.42 28.32 0.33
N GLN A 309 -7.76 28.11 -0.80
CA GLN A 309 -6.58 27.22 -0.90
C GLN A 309 -5.50 27.63 0.12
N ALA A 310 -5.21 28.92 0.25
CA ALA A 310 -4.24 29.42 1.21
C ALA A 310 -4.61 29.14 2.68
N GLN A 311 -5.91 29.25 3.03
CA GLN A 311 -6.37 28.89 4.37
C GLN A 311 -6.25 27.39 4.61
N PHE A 312 -6.64 26.56 3.64
CA PHE A 312 -6.51 25.11 3.75
C PHE A 312 -5.05 24.66 3.93
N GLU A 313 -4.13 25.26 3.18
CA GLU A 313 -2.69 25.00 3.30
C GLU A 313 -2.16 25.36 4.68
N ALA A 314 -2.53 26.55 5.18
CA ALA A 314 -2.12 26.99 6.52
C ALA A 314 -2.65 26.04 7.62
N LEU A 315 -3.91 25.61 7.52
CA LEU A 315 -4.53 24.68 8.45
C LEU A 315 -3.92 23.26 8.37
N SER A 316 -3.40 22.87 7.22
CA SER A 316 -2.83 21.53 6.96
C SER A 316 -1.31 21.47 7.16
N GLN A 317 -0.68 22.55 7.59
CA GLN A 317 0.78 22.66 7.67
C GLN A 317 1.42 21.56 8.53
N GLU A 318 0.81 21.21 9.65
CA GLU A 318 1.33 20.18 10.56
C GLU A 318 1.38 18.79 9.86
N LEU A 319 0.34 18.45 9.09
CA LEU A 319 0.32 17.20 8.31
C LEU A 319 1.39 17.20 7.21
N MET A 320 1.56 18.33 6.54
CA MET A 320 2.59 18.45 5.51
C MET A 320 4.00 18.31 6.08
N VAL A 321 4.29 18.95 7.21
CA VAL A 321 5.61 18.89 7.87
C VAL A 321 5.98 17.44 8.18
N GLN A 322 5.07 16.64 8.74
CA GLN A 322 5.34 15.23 9.04
C GLN A 322 5.78 14.43 7.80
N THR A 323 5.14 14.67 6.66
CA THR A 323 5.51 13.96 5.41
C THR A 323 6.84 14.44 4.85
N LEU A 324 7.13 15.74 4.98
CA LEU A 324 8.37 16.32 4.48
C LEU A 324 9.59 15.92 5.33
N GLU A 325 9.42 15.84 6.66
CA GLU A 325 10.46 15.34 7.57
C GLU A 325 10.88 13.91 7.18
N LEU A 326 9.91 13.02 6.94
CA LEU A 326 10.20 11.65 6.51
C LEU A 326 10.90 11.61 5.14
N VAL A 327 10.49 12.46 4.19
CA VAL A 327 11.17 12.56 2.89
C VAL A 327 12.61 13.05 3.06
N GLN A 328 12.84 14.03 3.92
CA GLN A 328 14.17 14.53 4.20
C GLN A 328 15.07 13.45 4.80
N GLU A 329 14.57 12.70 5.79
CA GLU A 329 15.28 11.55 6.37
C GLU A 329 15.66 10.51 5.31
N MET A 330 14.74 10.19 4.38
CA MET A 330 14.98 9.26 3.28
C MET A 330 16.05 9.77 2.29
N LEU A 331 16.08 11.08 2.02
CA LEU A 331 17.10 11.72 1.16
C LEU A 331 18.49 11.64 1.83
N GLU A 332 18.57 12.01 3.11
CA GLU A 332 19.81 12.00 3.91
C GLU A 332 20.37 10.56 4.07
N GLU A 333 19.51 9.58 4.37
CA GLU A 333 19.90 8.18 4.47
C GLU A 333 20.41 7.64 3.14
N SER A 334 19.75 7.98 2.03
CA SER A 334 20.16 7.56 0.69
C SER A 334 21.54 8.12 0.33
N GLU A 335 21.78 9.39 0.61
CA GLU A 335 23.08 10.03 0.39
C GLU A 335 24.18 9.37 1.24
N ALA A 336 23.91 9.13 2.52
CA ALA A 336 24.83 8.45 3.43
C ALA A 336 25.20 7.03 2.96
N ASN A 337 24.27 6.34 2.29
CA ASN A 337 24.47 5.02 1.70
C ASN A 337 25.02 5.04 0.27
N GLY A 338 25.37 6.23 -0.27
CA GLY A 338 25.92 6.39 -1.61
C GLY A 338 24.90 6.19 -2.75
N VAL A 339 23.60 6.30 -2.44
CA VAL A 339 22.50 6.20 -3.40
C VAL A 339 22.10 7.61 -3.83
N THR A 340 22.34 7.94 -5.10
CA THR A 340 21.97 9.25 -5.67
C THR A 340 20.57 9.21 -6.22
N ILE A 341 19.65 9.96 -5.60
CA ILE A 341 18.26 10.13 -6.07
C ILE A 341 18.25 11.16 -7.20
N GLN A 342 17.55 10.86 -8.29
CA GLN A 342 17.51 11.69 -9.51
C GLN A 342 16.14 12.30 -9.77
N GLY A 343 15.14 11.98 -8.94
CA GLY A 343 13.81 12.57 -9.03
C GLY A 343 12.87 12.09 -7.93
N ILE A 344 11.82 12.87 -7.69
CA ILE A 344 10.72 12.54 -6.78
C ILE A 344 9.47 12.30 -7.61
N VAL A 345 8.83 11.15 -7.38
CA VAL A 345 7.61 10.74 -8.09
C VAL A 345 6.44 10.78 -7.11
N LEU A 346 5.45 11.62 -7.40
CA LEU A 346 4.23 11.75 -6.62
C LEU A 346 3.18 10.76 -7.12
N SER A 347 2.61 9.99 -6.22
CA SER A 347 1.47 9.09 -6.40
C SER A 347 0.47 9.26 -5.28
N GLY A 348 -0.68 8.58 -5.39
CA GLY A 348 -1.78 8.73 -4.43
C GLY A 348 -2.67 9.93 -4.72
N GLY A 349 -3.98 9.75 -4.52
CA GLY A 349 -4.96 10.78 -4.87
C GLY A 349 -4.78 12.11 -4.13
N ALA A 350 -4.29 12.07 -2.88
CA ALA A 350 -4.04 13.28 -2.09
C ALA A 350 -2.77 14.03 -2.52
N SER A 351 -1.85 13.39 -3.24
CA SER A 351 -0.69 14.05 -3.84
C SER A 351 -1.05 15.04 -4.95
N LYS A 352 -2.30 15.04 -5.43
CA LYS A 352 -2.82 16.04 -6.37
C LYS A 352 -2.96 17.43 -5.75
N MET A 353 -3.05 17.55 -4.43
CA MET A 353 -3.13 18.85 -3.75
C MET A 353 -1.91 19.70 -4.10
N PRO A 354 -2.07 20.96 -4.62
CA PRO A 354 -0.96 21.79 -5.11
C PRO A 354 0.12 22.04 -4.06
N MET A 355 -0.26 22.08 -2.77
CA MET A 355 0.68 22.24 -1.67
C MET A 355 1.72 21.12 -1.61
N VAL A 356 1.40 19.89 -1.98
CA VAL A 356 2.31 18.75 -1.92
C VAL A 356 3.51 18.97 -2.83
N LYS A 357 3.24 19.19 -4.11
CA LYS A 357 4.31 19.43 -5.11
C LYS A 357 5.14 20.63 -4.75
N ARG A 358 4.50 21.77 -4.39
CA ARG A 358 5.16 23.02 -4.08
C ARG A 358 6.09 22.91 -2.86
N ASN A 359 5.65 22.23 -1.80
CA ASN A 359 6.47 22.04 -0.61
C ASN A 359 7.67 21.10 -0.89
N LEU A 360 7.49 20.05 -1.70
CA LEU A 360 8.59 19.17 -2.09
C LEU A 360 9.60 19.86 -3.00
N GLU A 361 9.14 20.67 -3.97
CA GLU A 361 10.04 21.49 -4.79
C GLU A 361 10.84 22.49 -3.95
N ALA A 362 10.23 23.05 -2.91
CA ALA A 362 10.91 23.92 -1.95
C ALA A 362 11.91 23.14 -1.07
N LEU A 363 11.55 21.93 -0.61
CA LEU A 363 12.42 21.08 0.21
C LEU A 363 13.73 20.73 -0.52
N VAL A 364 13.63 20.40 -1.81
CA VAL A 364 14.80 20.05 -2.62
C VAL A 364 15.43 21.26 -3.34
N GLU A 365 15.00 22.48 -3.05
CA GLU A 365 15.49 23.74 -3.65
C GLU A 365 15.55 23.70 -5.20
N GLY A 366 14.67 22.93 -5.82
CA GLY A 366 14.62 22.69 -7.26
C GLY A 366 15.77 21.81 -7.82
N ALA A 367 16.58 21.19 -6.97
CA ALA A 367 17.67 20.31 -7.38
C ALA A 367 17.19 19.01 -8.02
N LEU A 368 16.01 18.54 -7.62
CA LEU A 368 15.40 17.33 -8.14
C LEU A 368 14.05 17.64 -8.83
N PRO A 369 13.76 17.01 -9.97
CA PRO A 369 12.42 17.10 -10.56
C PRO A 369 11.39 16.43 -9.69
N VAL A 370 10.24 17.08 -9.46
CA VAL A 370 9.07 16.55 -8.73
C VAL A 370 7.94 16.35 -9.73
N VAL A 371 7.58 15.09 -9.99
CA VAL A 371 6.65 14.71 -11.05
C VAL A 371 5.42 14.00 -10.48
N LEU A 372 4.22 14.50 -10.76
CA LEU A 372 2.97 13.77 -10.49
C LEU A 372 2.77 12.73 -11.58
N TYR A 373 2.71 11.45 -11.20
CA TYR A 373 2.62 10.34 -12.14
C TYR A 373 1.49 9.38 -11.79
N ARG A 374 0.48 9.30 -12.66
CA ARG A 374 -0.66 8.35 -12.57
C ARG A 374 -1.15 8.14 -11.13
N PRO A 375 -1.56 9.21 -10.43
CA PRO A 375 -1.75 9.19 -8.97
C PRO A 375 -2.80 8.18 -8.48
N SER A 376 -3.63 7.68 -9.39
CA SER A 376 -4.68 6.72 -9.07
C SER A 376 -4.34 5.29 -9.52
N GLU A 377 -3.60 5.10 -10.61
CA GLU A 377 -3.40 3.79 -11.23
C GLU A 377 -1.98 3.21 -11.06
N ALA A 378 -0.97 4.06 -10.81
CA ALA A 378 0.43 3.62 -10.80
C ALA A 378 0.70 2.41 -9.90
N VAL A 379 0.05 2.35 -8.73
CA VAL A 379 0.19 1.24 -7.78
C VAL A 379 -0.30 -0.07 -8.40
N SER A 380 -1.50 -0.11 -8.96
CA SER A 380 -2.05 -1.32 -9.60
C SER A 380 -1.29 -1.69 -10.88
N TYR A 381 -0.81 -0.69 -11.63
CA TYR A 381 -0.02 -0.89 -12.83
C TYR A 381 1.34 -1.54 -12.50
N GLY A 382 2.03 -1.02 -11.49
CA GLY A 382 3.27 -1.60 -11.01
C GLY A 382 3.11 -3.01 -10.43
N ALA A 383 1.99 -3.25 -9.74
CA ALA A 383 1.66 -4.60 -9.26
C ALA A 383 1.47 -5.59 -10.42
N ALA A 384 0.79 -5.18 -11.51
CA ALA A 384 0.64 -6.02 -12.69
C ALA A 384 1.98 -6.29 -13.38
N ARG A 385 2.87 -5.28 -13.50
CA ARG A 385 4.23 -5.45 -14.05
C ARG A 385 5.07 -6.39 -13.21
N PHE A 386 5.06 -6.20 -11.90
CA PHE A 386 5.76 -7.10 -10.97
C PHE A 386 5.26 -8.54 -11.10
N ALA A 387 3.94 -8.74 -11.07
CA ALA A 387 3.34 -10.06 -11.20
C ALA A 387 3.67 -10.74 -12.52
N TYR A 388 3.66 -9.98 -13.61
CA TYR A 388 4.04 -10.50 -14.95
C TYR A 388 5.51 -10.98 -14.96
N GLY A 389 6.39 -10.25 -14.27
CA GLY A 389 7.82 -10.59 -14.20
C GLY A 389 8.15 -11.82 -13.36
N ILE A 390 7.35 -12.14 -12.34
CA ILE A 390 7.61 -13.29 -11.47
C ILE A 390 6.88 -14.58 -11.90
N GLN A 391 6.16 -14.56 -13.02
CA GLN A 391 5.56 -15.78 -13.56
C GLN A 391 6.66 -16.78 -13.93
N PRO A 392 6.47 -18.07 -13.64
CA PRO A 392 7.41 -19.08 -14.11
C PRO A 392 7.46 -19.11 -15.65
N GLU A 393 8.64 -19.07 -16.20
CA GLU A 393 8.84 -19.18 -17.64
C GLU A 393 8.21 -20.47 -18.18
N ALA A 394 7.43 -20.36 -19.24
CA ALA A 394 7.00 -21.53 -19.99
C ALA A 394 8.20 -22.06 -20.81
N GLU A 395 8.39 -23.36 -20.81
CA GLU A 395 9.56 -24.13 -21.24
C GLU A 395 10.14 -23.86 -22.65
N GLU A 396 10.34 -22.61 -23.10
CA GLU A 396 11.27 -22.31 -24.22
C GLU A 396 11.76 -20.84 -24.16
N PRO A 397 13.08 -20.58 -24.08
CA PRO A 397 13.62 -19.22 -24.07
C PRO A 397 13.67 -18.64 -25.49
N HIS A 398 13.03 -17.50 -25.71
CA HIS A 398 13.28 -16.68 -26.90
C HIS A 398 14.36 -15.63 -26.60
N GLU A 399 15.39 -15.57 -27.44
CA GLU A 399 16.60 -14.72 -27.34
C GLU A 399 16.35 -13.18 -27.38
N GLN A 400 15.10 -12.69 -27.26
CA GLN A 400 14.76 -11.27 -27.40
C GLN A 400 13.87 -10.72 -26.28
N ASP A 401 13.66 -11.44 -25.19
CA ASP A 401 12.85 -10.93 -24.10
C ASP A 401 13.65 -9.94 -23.24
N THR A 402 13.09 -8.74 -23.05
CA THR A 402 13.58 -7.82 -22.02
C THR A 402 13.46 -8.53 -20.67
N PRO A 403 14.49 -8.44 -19.81
CA PRO A 403 14.43 -9.12 -18.52
C PRO A 403 13.21 -8.73 -17.71
N ASN A 404 12.61 -9.71 -17.05
CA ASN A 404 11.43 -9.52 -16.24
C ASN A 404 11.69 -8.55 -15.08
N PRO A 405 10.76 -7.66 -14.74
CA PRO A 405 10.89 -6.79 -13.59
C PRO A 405 10.90 -7.62 -12.30
N VAL A 406 12.05 -7.75 -11.68
CA VAL A 406 12.22 -8.35 -10.36
C VAL A 406 12.56 -7.23 -9.37
N LEU A 407 11.84 -7.17 -8.26
CA LEU A 407 12.17 -6.25 -7.18
C LEU A 407 13.20 -6.90 -6.26
N GLU A 408 14.40 -6.37 -6.26
CA GLU A 408 15.43 -6.74 -5.29
C GLU A 408 15.32 -5.87 -4.04
N GLN A 409 15.28 -6.52 -2.89
CA GLN A 409 15.27 -5.86 -1.59
C GLN A 409 16.54 -6.19 -0.84
N PHE A 410 17.07 -5.20 -0.14
CA PHE A 410 18.16 -5.37 0.80
C PHE A 410 17.63 -5.36 2.23
N THR A 411 18.36 -5.95 3.14
CA THR A 411 18.01 -5.93 4.56
C THR A 411 18.31 -4.56 5.13
N ASP A 412 17.31 -3.94 5.77
CA ASP A 412 17.39 -2.60 6.37
C ASP A 412 18.29 -2.60 7.61
N CYS A 413 18.33 -3.72 8.33
CA CYS A 413 19.16 -3.92 9.50
C CYS A 413 19.77 -5.32 9.51
N GLY A 414 20.86 -5.47 10.29
CA GLY A 414 21.45 -6.77 10.53
C GLY A 414 20.62 -7.59 11.52
N TYR A 415 20.42 -8.87 11.21
CA TYR A 415 19.76 -9.83 12.10
C TYR A 415 20.82 -10.73 12.72
N GLY A 416 20.86 -10.80 14.04
CA GLY A 416 21.85 -11.59 14.74
C GLY A 416 21.30 -12.32 15.97
N ILE A 417 22.03 -13.32 16.41
CA ILE A 417 21.76 -14.01 17.66
C ILE A 417 22.79 -13.55 18.69
N TRP A 418 22.32 -13.10 19.86
CA TRP A 418 23.20 -12.84 20.98
C TRP A 418 23.66 -14.17 21.56
N MET A 419 24.99 -14.35 21.67
CA MET A 419 25.60 -15.54 22.24
C MET A 419 26.34 -15.14 23.51
N PRO A 420 25.93 -15.64 24.68
CA PRO A 420 26.68 -15.38 25.92
C PRO A 420 28.08 -15.99 25.83
N ALA A 421 29.08 -15.26 26.27
CA ALA A 421 30.41 -15.83 26.47
C ALA A 421 30.37 -16.76 27.68
N GLU A 422 31.04 -17.90 27.62
CA GLU A 422 31.09 -18.87 28.74
C GLU A 422 31.51 -18.20 30.05
N GLY A 423 30.61 -18.19 31.01
CA GLY A 423 30.87 -17.70 32.37
C GLY A 423 30.86 -16.18 32.58
N LYS A 424 30.40 -15.37 31.59
CA LYS A 424 30.30 -13.91 31.71
C LYS A 424 28.95 -13.40 31.26
N LEU A 425 28.49 -12.29 31.84
CA LEU A 425 27.30 -11.55 31.42
C LEU A 425 27.51 -10.82 30.08
N ASP A 426 28.74 -10.68 29.62
CA ASP A 426 29.11 -10.10 28.36
C ASP A 426 29.04 -11.16 27.25
N GLY A 427 28.21 -10.92 26.23
CA GLY A 427 28.06 -11.77 25.05
C GLY A 427 28.40 -11.01 23.78
N GLN A 428 28.52 -11.74 22.69
CA GLN A 428 28.68 -11.15 21.34
C GLN A 428 27.47 -11.43 20.51
N VAL A 429 27.01 -10.43 19.70
CA VAL A 429 26.00 -10.65 18.69
C VAL A 429 26.67 -11.23 17.45
N ARG A 430 26.29 -12.45 17.08
CA ARG A 430 26.69 -13.02 15.82
C ARG A 430 25.59 -12.77 14.78
N PHE A 431 25.86 -11.91 13.83
CA PHE A 431 24.92 -11.61 12.76
C PHE A 431 24.75 -12.85 11.86
N LEU A 432 23.49 -13.21 11.62
CA LEU A 432 23.09 -14.24 10.67
C LEU A 432 22.90 -13.66 9.28
N VAL A 433 22.39 -12.41 9.23
CA VAL A 433 22.19 -11.63 8.04
C VAL A 433 22.69 -10.22 8.34
N GLY A 434 23.59 -9.69 7.55
CA GLY A 434 24.10 -8.33 7.69
C GLY A 434 23.12 -7.30 7.13
N SER A 435 23.22 -6.06 7.58
CA SER A 435 22.55 -4.93 6.93
C SER A 435 23.03 -4.79 5.48
N GLY A 436 22.16 -4.39 4.56
CA GLY A 436 22.47 -4.24 3.13
C GLY A 436 22.62 -5.55 2.36
N GLN A 437 22.21 -6.69 2.90
CA GLN A 437 22.21 -7.95 2.15
C GLN A 437 20.99 -8.08 1.26
N ARG A 438 21.20 -8.59 0.03
CA ARG A 438 20.14 -8.80 -0.97
C ARG A 438 19.08 -9.78 -0.47
N ARG A 439 17.80 -9.47 -0.66
CA ARG A 439 16.66 -10.39 -0.40
C ARG A 439 16.22 -11.11 -1.69
N PRO A 440 15.73 -12.37 -1.63
CA PRO A 440 15.57 -13.12 -0.40
C PRO A 440 16.92 -13.55 0.15
N ALA A 441 17.33 -12.94 1.26
CA ALA A 441 18.39 -13.52 2.05
C ALA A 441 17.85 -14.87 2.52
N VAL A 442 18.36 -15.96 1.93
CA VAL A 442 17.96 -17.30 2.36
C VAL A 442 18.45 -17.44 3.79
N SER A 443 17.55 -17.29 4.73
CA SER A 443 17.81 -17.73 6.09
C SER A 443 17.88 -19.24 6.03
N TYR A 444 19.07 -19.78 5.88
CA TYR A 444 19.26 -21.17 6.22
C TYR A 444 18.78 -21.32 7.66
N PRO A 445 17.90 -22.28 7.99
CA PRO A 445 17.60 -22.58 9.36
C PRO A 445 18.95 -22.89 10.00
N ALA A 446 19.45 -22.00 10.83
CA ALA A 446 20.66 -22.24 11.59
C ALA A 446 20.31 -23.39 12.54
N THR A 447 20.68 -24.59 12.16
CA THR A 447 20.62 -25.73 13.06
C THR A 447 21.66 -25.40 14.11
N VAL A 448 21.22 -24.88 15.25
CA VAL A 448 22.07 -24.70 16.43
C VAL A 448 22.43 -26.09 16.92
N VAL A 449 23.49 -26.66 16.39
CA VAL A 449 24.11 -27.85 16.99
C VAL A 449 24.80 -27.33 18.24
N SER A 450 24.14 -27.46 19.39
CA SER A 450 24.80 -27.32 20.67
C SER A 450 25.82 -28.47 20.78
N GLN A 451 27.06 -28.22 20.47
CA GLN A 451 28.16 -29.09 20.94
C GLN A 451 28.21 -28.95 22.44
N SER A 452 27.52 -29.85 23.16
CA SER A 452 27.85 -30.09 24.55
C SER A 452 29.25 -30.70 24.57
N SER A 453 30.25 -29.93 25.09
CA SER A 453 31.54 -30.44 25.43
C SER A 453 31.37 -31.62 26.39
N ARG A 454 31.64 -32.82 25.88
CA ARG A 454 31.80 -33.99 26.73
C ARG A 454 33.11 -33.84 27.52
N SER A 455 33.01 -33.48 28.78
CA SER A 455 34.06 -33.82 29.72
C SER A 455 33.99 -35.33 29.97
N SER A 456 35.07 -36.03 29.64
CA SER A 456 35.31 -37.43 29.89
C SER A 456 35.40 -37.69 31.40
N SER A 457 34.43 -38.42 31.97
CA SER A 457 34.66 -39.29 33.11
C SER A 457 33.77 -40.53 32.98
N SER A 458 34.44 -41.65 33.03
CA SER A 458 33.96 -43.02 32.94
C SER A 458 32.88 -43.36 33.95
N THR A 459 31.81 -44.01 33.52
CA THR A 459 31.27 -45.29 34.03
C THR A 459 29.86 -45.54 33.42
N ALA A 460 29.70 -46.63 32.76
CA ALA A 460 28.42 -47.17 32.25
C ALA A 460 27.70 -48.00 33.34
N PRO A 461 26.51 -48.61 33.09
CA PRO A 461 25.33 -48.22 32.31
C PRO A 461 23.99 -48.37 33.09
N ARG A 462 22.91 -47.77 32.68
CA ARG A 462 21.54 -48.34 32.74
C ARG A 462 20.44 -47.54 32.06
N ALA A 463 19.71 -48.25 31.16
CA ALA A 463 18.28 -48.24 30.88
C ALA A 463 17.54 -46.92 30.54
N ALA A 464 17.07 -46.90 29.29
CA ALA A 464 15.87 -46.37 28.70
C ALA A 464 14.89 -45.58 29.60
N ARG A 465 14.55 -44.33 29.12
CA ARG A 465 13.17 -43.82 29.00
C ARG A 465 13.16 -42.54 28.19
N SER A 466 12.22 -42.46 27.25
CA SER A 466 11.80 -41.35 26.41
C SER A 466 11.62 -40.06 27.19
N ARG A 467 12.18 -38.93 26.73
CA ARG A 467 11.68 -37.60 27.06
C ARG A 467 11.66 -36.72 25.83
N THR A 468 10.47 -36.28 25.54
CA THR A 468 10.03 -35.26 24.62
C THR A 468 10.94 -34.03 24.65
N ALA A 469 11.42 -33.61 23.50
CA ALA A 469 12.19 -32.38 23.36
C ALA A 469 11.23 -31.18 23.48
N GLN A 470 11.39 -30.38 24.53
CA GLN A 470 10.83 -29.05 24.62
C GLN A 470 11.58 -28.13 23.65
N ARG A 471 10.85 -27.59 22.67
CA ARG A 471 11.31 -26.49 21.82
C ARG A 471 11.39 -25.23 22.69
N THR A 472 12.58 -24.78 22.97
CA THR A 472 12.82 -23.39 23.43
C THR A 472 12.80 -22.49 22.21
N GLN A 473 11.78 -21.65 22.10
CA GLN A 473 11.73 -20.54 21.15
C GLN A 473 12.70 -19.47 21.65
N HIS A 474 13.80 -19.27 20.93
CA HIS A 474 14.64 -18.10 21.11
C HIS A 474 14.12 -16.99 20.19
N SER A 475 13.71 -15.87 20.76
CA SER A 475 13.28 -14.68 20.03
C SER A 475 14.46 -14.06 19.28
N VAL A 476 14.27 -13.84 17.99
CA VAL A 476 15.18 -13.04 17.16
C VAL A 476 14.76 -11.59 17.36
N THR A 477 15.63 -10.79 17.94
CA THR A 477 15.37 -9.34 18.13
C THR A 477 16.15 -8.55 17.09
N PRO A 478 15.53 -7.61 16.36
CA PRO A 478 16.26 -6.70 15.49
C PRO A 478 17.07 -5.72 16.34
N CYS A 479 18.34 -5.58 16.04
CA CYS A 479 19.23 -4.61 16.68
C CYS A 479 19.20 -3.29 15.89
N CYS A 480 18.11 -2.52 16.02
CA CYS A 480 18.12 -1.10 15.69
C CYS A 480 18.44 -0.36 17.00
N GLY A 481 19.71 -0.06 17.22
CA GLY A 481 20.14 0.72 18.37
C GLY A 481 19.96 2.21 18.10
N SER A 482 19.03 2.85 18.78
CA SER A 482 19.10 4.29 18.99
C SER A 482 20.26 4.58 19.95
N PRO A 483 21.12 5.57 19.72
CA PRO A 483 22.10 5.98 20.72
C PRO A 483 21.38 6.68 21.87
N LEU A 484 21.46 6.09 23.06
CA LEU A 484 21.15 6.76 24.31
C LEU A 484 22.28 7.75 24.64
N THR A 485 21.97 9.01 24.73
CA THR A 485 22.49 9.94 25.70
C THR A 485 21.35 10.63 26.38
#